data_33e74132f7a5f6a191e015d3fa5735fe
#
_entry.id   33e74132f7a5f6a191e015d3fa5735fe
#
_cell.length_a   1.000
_cell.length_b   1.000
_cell.length_c   1.000
_cell.angle_alpha   90.00
_cell.angle_beta   90.00
_cell.angle_gamma   90.00
#
_symmetry.space_group_name_H-M   'P 1'
#
loop_
_entity.id
_entity.type
_entity.pdbx_description
1 polymer ?
#
loop_
_entity_poly.entity_id
_entity_poly.type
_entity_poly.pdbx_seq_one_letter_code
_entity_poly.pdbx_strand_id
1 'polypeptide(L)'
;HGTSKEMGLRYRITRALESKVFREATAVTTICEGLRKDIVERGIPAEKVTVIPNAVDIDHFSVGEQADPDMREKLGLSGKTVLGFIGSFYAYEGIPLLLEAMPKMVAKDPDIRLLLVGGGPQEELIKSKITELELQDVVIMTGRVSHSEVQSYYNQVDLFIYPRLSMRLTDLV
;
A
#
# COMPACT_ATOMS: atom_id res chain seq x y z
N HIS A 1 -6.81 -3.85 9.81
CA HIS A 1 -6.26 -5.20 9.76
C HIS A 1 -7.31 -6.34 9.73
N GLY A 2 -8.62 -6.06 9.53
CA GLY A 2 -9.68 -7.08 9.40
C GLY A 2 -9.95 -7.94 10.64
N THR A 3 -9.31 -7.69 11.78
CA THR A 3 -9.38 -8.54 12.98
C THR A 3 -10.57 -8.26 13.88
N SER A 4 -11.31 -7.19 13.66
CA SER A 4 -12.55 -6.89 14.42
C SER A 4 -13.59 -6.27 13.50
N LYS A 5 -14.85 -6.71 13.65
CA LYS A 5 -15.97 -6.05 12.96
C LYS A 5 -16.13 -4.63 13.51
N GLU A 6 -16.34 -3.67 12.62
CA GLU A 6 -16.69 -2.31 13.00
C GLU A 6 -17.90 -2.30 13.91
N MET A 7 -17.87 -1.49 14.99
CA MET A 7 -18.89 -1.46 16.07
C MET A 7 -19.00 -2.72 16.94
N GLY A 8 -18.21 -3.77 16.73
CA GLY A 8 -18.17 -4.95 17.61
C GLY A 8 -17.65 -4.61 19.02
N LEU A 9 -17.93 -5.49 20.00
CA LEU A 9 -17.53 -5.28 21.39
C LEU A 9 -16.01 -5.03 21.53
N ARG A 10 -15.19 -5.83 20.83
CA ARG A 10 -13.73 -5.67 20.79
C ARG A 10 -13.33 -4.29 20.28
N TYR A 11 -13.93 -3.83 19.19
CA TYR A 11 -13.68 -2.49 18.62
C TYR A 11 -14.02 -1.39 19.65
N ARG A 12 -15.18 -1.48 20.31
CA ARG A 12 -15.63 -0.49 21.30
C ARG A 12 -14.69 -0.42 22.51
N ILE A 13 -14.26 -1.59 23.02
CA ILE A 13 -13.32 -1.66 24.14
C ILE A 13 -11.97 -1.05 23.74
N THR A 14 -11.41 -1.45 22.60
CA THR A 14 -10.12 -0.92 22.10
C THR A 14 -10.19 0.60 21.92
N ARG A 15 -11.28 1.11 21.30
CA ARG A 15 -11.47 2.54 21.10
C ARG A 15 -11.62 3.31 22.43
N ALA A 16 -12.27 2.72 23.41
CA ALA A 16 -12.39 3.33 24.74
C ALA A 16 -11.06 3.41 25.49
N LEU A 17 -10.26 2.33 25.42
CA LEU A 17 -8.91 2.28 25.99
C LEU A 17 -7.98 3.29 25.30
N GLU A 18 -7.97 3.32 23.98
CA GLU A 18 -7.19 4.27 23.18
C GLU A 18 -7.58 5.72 23.54
N SER A 19 -8.87 6.03 23.61
CA SER A 19 -9.33 7.36 23.98
C SER A 19 -8.98 7.73 25.44
N LYS A 20 -8.90 6.76 26.35
CA LYS A 20 -8.40 6.97 27.71
C LYS A 20 -6.91 7.34 27.68
N VAL A 21 -6.10 6.60 26.92
CA VAL A 21 -4.65 6.89 26.75
C VAL A 21 -4.45 8.30 26.21
N PHE A 22 -5.19 8.70 25.16
CA PHE A 22 -5.12 10.05 24.62
C PHE A 22 -5.46 11.15 25.65
N ARG A 23 -6.45 10.92 26.52
CA ARG A 23 -6.81 11.87 27.58
C ARG A 23 -5.72 12.01 28.65
N GLU A 24 -5.10 10.89 29.03
CA GLU A 24 -4.10 10.86 30.10
C GLU A 24 -2.68 11.26 29.62
N ALA A 25 -2.38 11.09 28.34
CA ALA A 25 -1.09 11.49 27.78
C ALA A 25 -0.84 13.00 27.91
N THR A 26 0.39 13.42 28.13
CA THR A 26 0.77 14.84 28.18
C THR A 26 0.64 15.49 26.80
N ALA A 27 1.03 14.78 25.74
CA ALA A 27 0.91 15.17 24.34
C ALA A 27 0.59 13.95 23.49
N VAL A 28 -0.06 14.18 22.35
CA VAL A 28 -0.41 13.14 21.38
C VAL A 28 0.18 13.55 20.02
N THR A 29 0.86 12.62 19.35
CA THR A 29 1.32 12.83 17.98
C THR A 29 0.58 11.92 17.02
N THR A 30 0.39 12.38 15.79
CA THR A 30 -0.22 11.62 14.70
C THR A 30 0.44 11.98 13.38
N ILE A 31 0.24 11.16 12.34
CA ILE A 31 0.94 11.29 11.07
C ILE A 31 0.23 12.17 10.03
N CYS A 32 -1.07 12.47 10.22
CA CYS A 32 -1.83 13.28 9.27
C CYS A 32 -3.00 14.00 9.94
N GLU A 33 -3.54 15.00 9.25
CA GLU A 33 -4.69 15.79 9.70
C GLU A 33 -5.98 14.97 9.82
N GLY A 34 -6.18 13.95 8.98
CA GLY A 34 -7.35 13.07 9.08
C GLY A 34 -7.40 12.34 10.43
N LEU A 35 -6.29 11.77 10.87
CA LEU A 35 -6.17 11.15 12.18
C LEU A 35 -6.26 12.17 13.32
N ARG A 36 -5.67 13.36 13.15
CA ARG A 36 -5.81 14.44 14.12
C ARG A 36 -7.28 14.81 14.34
N LYS A 37 -8.02 14.99 13.28
CA LYS A 37 -9.46 15.28 13.33
C LYS A 37 -10.24 14.19 14.07
N ASP A 38 -9.99 12.92 13.75
CA ASP A 38 -10.63 11.77 14.43
C ASP A 38 -10.34 11.76 15.94
N ILE A 39 -9.10 12.09 16.36
CA ILE A 39 -8.72 12.16 17.77
C ILE A 39 -9.44 13.32 18.47
N VAL A 40 -9.49 14.51 17.85
CA VAL A 40 -10.15 15.70 18.40
C VAL A 40 -11.67 15.47 18.51
N GLU A 41 -12.31 14.83 17.53
CA GLU A 41 -13.72 14.46 17.55
C GLU A 41 -14.08 13.48 18.69
N ARG A 42 -13.09 12.80 19.26
CA ARG A 42 -13.25 11.96 20.45
C ARG A 42 -13.20 12.76 21.78
N GLY A 43 -13.13 14.09 21.70
CA GLY A 43 -13.09 15.00 22.83
C GLY A 43 -11.69 15.22 23.41
N ILE A 44 -10.64 15.02 22.62
CA ILE A 44 -9.26 15.36 23.00
C ILE A 44 -8.98 16.81 22.58
N PRO A 45 -8.45 17.69 23.47
CA PRO A 45 -8.13 19.07 23.14
C PRO A 45 -7.19 19.17 21.94
N ALA A 46 -7.52 20.04 20.97
CA ALA A 46 -6.79 20.15 19.70
C ALA A 46 -5.32 20.57 19.88
N GLU A 47 -5.06 21.39 20.90
CA GLU A 47 -3.72 21.86 21.27
C GLU A 47 -2.82 20.74 21.81
N LYS A 48 -3.41 19.63 22.23
CA LYS A 48 -2.69 18.45 22.71
C LYS A 48 -2.24 17.52 21.58
N VAL A 49 -2.80 17.69 20.36
CA VAL A 49 -2.58 16.80 19.23
C VAL A 49 -1.75 17.49 18.16
N THR A 50 -0.52 17.01 17.94
CA THR A 50 0.41 17.52 16.95
C THR A 50 0.55 16.55 15.79
N VAL A 51 0.49 17.06 14.55
CA VAL A 51 0.79 16.27 13.36
C VAL A 51 2.29 16.27 13.12
N ILE A 52 2.88 15.09 13.09
CA ILE A 52 4.25 14.84 12.65
C ILE A 52 4.16 13.86 11.48
N PRO A 53 4.22 14.34 10.23
CA PRO A 53 4.11 13.49 9.07
C PRO A 53 5.22 12.44 8.99
N ASN A 54 4.93 11.31 8.34
CA ASN A 54 5.99 10.38 7.96
C ASN A 54 6.99 11.11 7.06
N ALA A 55 8.27 10.85 7.31
CA ALA A 55 9.37 11.37 6.51
C ALA A 55 10.06 10.23 5.76
N VAL A 56 10.67 10.57 4.64
CA VAL A 56 11.54 9.70 3.85
C VAL A 56 12.90 10.37 3.72
N ASP A 57 13.94 9.56 3.69
CA ASP A 57 15.30 10.04 3.41
C ASP A 57 15.40 10.36 1.90
N ILE A 58 15.30 11.63 1.57
CA ILE A 58 15.33 12.11 0.18
C ILE A 58 16.69 11.92 -0.49
N ASP A 59 17.76 11.75 0.29
CA ASP A 59 19.10 11.49 -0.25
C ASP A 59 19.24 10.03 -0.72
N HIS A 60 18.36 9.15 -0.23
CA HIS A 60 18.29 7.74 -0.64
C HIS A 60 17.32 7.47 -1.80
N PHE A 61 16.45 8.43 -2.13
CA PHE A 61 15.47 8.28 -3.19
C PHE A 61 15.70 9.32 -4.29
N SER A 62 16.32 8.88 -5.38
CA SER A 62 16.53 9.72 -6.56
C SER A 62 15.30 9.64 -7.48
N VAL A 63 14.74 10.79 -7.84
CA VAL A 63 13.65 10.88 -8.81
C VAL A 63 14.24 11.01 -10.21
N GLY A 64 13.80 10.17 -11.15
CA GLY A 64 14.19 10.25 -12.56
C GLY A 64 15.45 9.48 -12.92
N GLU A 65 15.95 8.62 -12.06
CA GLU A 65 16.96 7.64 -12.47
C GLU A 65 16.37 6.70 -13.53
N GLN A 66 17.17 6.41 -14.55
CA GLN A 66 16.76 5.47 -15.59
C GLN A 66 16.65 4.06 -15.01
N ALA A 67 15.63 3.33 -15.48
CA ALA A 67 15.49 1.91 -15.18
C ALA A 67 16.76 1.15 -15.61
N ASP A 68 17.25 0.28 -14.73
CA ASP A 68 18.35 -0.64 -15.08
C ASP A 68 17.89 -1.60 -16.19
N PRO A 69 18.52 -1.56 -17.39
CA PRO A 69 18.12 -2.38 -18.51
C PRO A 69 18.27 -3.89 -18.26
N ASP A 70 19.32 -4.29 -17.52
CA ASP A 70 19.57 -5.69 -17.22
C ASP A 70 18.52 -6.24 -16.25
N MET A 71 18.10 -5.45 -15.27
CA MET A 71 17.02 -5.80 -14.39
C MET A 71 15.68 -5.85 -15.12
N ARG A 72 15.43 -4.88 -16.02
CA ARG A 72 14.23 -4.83 -16.84
C ARG A 72 14.11 -6.06 -17.75
N GLU A 73 15.21 -6.50 -18.34
CA GLU A 73 15.26 -7.73 -19.14
C GLU A 73 15.02 -8.98 -18.27
N LYS A 74 15.70 -9.11 -17.14
CA LYS A 74 15.52 -10.24 -16.19
C LYS A 74 14.09 -10.39 -15.70
N LEU A 75 13.38 -9.28 -15.52
CA LEU A 75 11.97 -9.26 -15.10
C LEU A 75 10.99 -9.42 -16.27
N GLY A 76 11.47 -9.52 -17.53
CA GLY A 76 10.60 -9.61 -18.69
C GLY A 76 9.83 -8.32 -19.00
N LEU A 77 10.38 -7.17 -18.61
CA LEU A 77 9.73 -5.85 -18.70
C LEU A 77 10.25 -5.01 -19.90
N SER A 78 11.19 -5.51 -20.69
CA SER A 78 11.75 -4.79 -21.84
C SER A 78 10.66 -4.49 -22.87
N GLY A 79 10.51 -3.21 -23.25
CA GLY A 79 9.48 -2.75 -24.18
C GLY A 79 8.05 -2.79 -23.62
N LYS A 80 7.88 -2.96 -22.32
CA LYS A 80 6.57 -3.03 -21.67
C LYS A 80 6.22 -1.75 -20.90
N THR A 81 4.93 -1.47 -20.80
CA THR A 81 4.36 -0.48 -19.87
C THR A 81 4.17 -1.13 -18.53
N VAL A 82 4.91 -0.68 -17.53
CA VAL A 82 4.96 -1.31 -16.21
C VAL A 82 4.10 -0.57 -15.20
N LEU A 83 3.00 -1.20 -14.81
CA LEU A 83 2.21 -0.80 -13.65
C LEU A 83 2.86 -1.39 -12.40
N GLY A 84 2.99 -0.63 -11.32
CA GLY A 84 3.67 -1.10 -10.12
C GLY A 84 2.87 -0.93 -8.83
N PHE A 85 3.00 -1.91 -7.95
CA PHE A 85 2.63 -1.80 -6.55
C PHE A 85 3.84 -2.26 -5.72
N ILE A 86 4.32 -1.39 -4.84
CA ILE A 86 5.42 -1.69 -3.90
C ILE A 86 4.92 -1.49 -2.48
N GLY A 87 4.87 -2.56 -1.69
CA GLY A 87 4.39 -2.48 -0.32
C GLY A 87 3.95 -3.82 0.27
N SER A 88 3.26 -3.73 1.41
CA SER A 88 2.73 -4.92 2.08
C SER A 88 1.36 -5.30 1.53
N PHE A 89 1.17 -6.58 1.24
CA PHE A 89 -0.07 -7.11 0.66
C PHE A 89 -1.14 -7.33 1.73
N TYR A 90 -1.74 -6.22 2.19
CA TYR A 90 -2.90 -6.24 3.07
C TYR A 90 -4.21 -6.20 2.26
N ALA A 91 -5.29 -6.70 2.85
CA ALA A 91 -6.60 -6.76 2.19
C ALA A 91 -7.11 -5.37 1.75
N TYR A 92 -6.83 -4.33 2.53
CA TYR A 92 -7.26 -2.98 2.22
C TYR A 92 -6.49 -2.31 1.07
N GLU A 93 -5.34 -2.86 0.66
CA GLU A 93 -4.59 -2.32 -0.49
C GLU A 93 -5.29 -2.61 -1.83
N GLY A 94 -6.25 -3.53 -1.86
CA GLY A 94 -7.12 -3.75 -3.01
C GLY A 94 -6.47 -4.45 -4.20
N ILE A 95 -5.31 -5.11 -4.01
CA ILE A 95 -4.61 -5.84 -5.10
C ILE A 95 -5.54 -6.83 -5.82
N PRO A 96 -6.42 -7.60 -5.14
CA PRO A 96 -7.36 -8.48 -5.85
C PRO A 96 -8.28 -7.74 -6.84
N LEU A 97 -8.72 -6.51 -6.50
CA LEU A 97 -9.52 -5.68 -7.41
C LEU A 97 -8.71 -5.24 -8.64
N LEU A 98 -7.42 -4.90 -8.44
CA LEU A 98 -6.52 -4.58 -9.56
C LEU A 98 -6.36 -5.79 -10.48
N LEU A 99 -6.14 -6.99 -9.94
CA LEU A 99 -6.03 -8.22 -10.73
C LEU A 99 -7.30 -8.48 -11.56
N GLU A 100 -8.48 -8.25 -11.03
CA GLU A 100 -9.76 -8.38 -11.76
C GLU A 100 -9.89 -7.38 -12.92
N ALA A 101 -9.21 -6.24 -12.86
CA ALA A 101 -9.19 -5.25 -13.93
C ALA A 101 -8.15 -5.58 -15.02
N MET A 102 -7.07 -6.30 -14.69
CA MET A 102 -5.95 -6.59 -15.59
C MET A 102 -6.35 -7.22 -16.93
N PRO A 103 -7.26 -8.22 -17.03
CA PRO A 103 -7.66 -8.80 -18.31
C PRO A 103 -8.19 -7.76 -19.30
N LYS A 104 -8.98 -6.78 -18.81
CA LYS A 104 -9.51 -5.69 -19.64
C LYS A 104 -8.44 -4.70 -20.08
N MET A 105 -7.44 -4.47 -19.23
CA MET A 105 -6.33 -3.58 -19.53
C MET A 105 -5.41 -4.21 -20.60
N VAL A 106 -5.03 -5.47 -20.40
CA VAL A 106 -4.20 -6.23 -21.36
C VAL A 106 -4.88 -6.44 -22.71
N ALA A 107 -6.21 -6.60 -22.73
CA ALA A 107 -6.97 -6.68 -23.97
C ALA A 107 -6.89 -5.38 -24.81
N LYS A 108 -6.69 -4.23 -24.16
CA LYS A 108 -6.51 -2.94 -24.83
C LYS A 108 -5.07 -2.65 -25.20
N ASP A 109 -4.13 -3.05 -24.34
CA ASP A 109 -2.71 -2.87 -24.52
C ASP A 109 -1.97 -4.14 -24.05
N PRO A 110 -1.58 -5.04 -24.96
CA PRO A 110 -0.87 -6.30 -24.65
C PRO A 110 0.51 -6.11 -24.04
N ASP A 111 1.06 -4.90 -24.10
CA ASP A 111 2.38 -4.60 -23.53
C ASP A 111 2.33 -4.18 -22.06
N ILE A 112 1.13 -4.07 -21.45
CA ILE A 112 1.00 -3.82 -20.02
C ILE A 112 1.51 -5.02 -19.21
N ARG A 113 2.31 -4.70 -18.17
CA ARG A 113 2.74 -5.65 -17.13
C ARG A 113 2.46 -5.08 -15.77
N LEU A 114 2.17 -5.95 -14.79
CA LEU A 114 2.00 -5.58 -13.39
C LEU A 114 3.15 -6.13 -12.56
N LEU A 115 3.92 -5.25 -11.96
CA LEU A 115 5.02 -5.57 -11.04
C LEU A 115 4.55 -5.40 -9.60
N LEU A 116 4.48 -6.51 -8.86
CA LEU A 116 4.12 -6.56 -7.43
C LEU A 116 5.37 -6.83 -6.60
N VAL A 117 5.85 -5.81 -5.90
CA VAL A 117 7.04 -5.90 -5.03
C VAL A 117 6.60 -5.87 -3.58
N GLY A 118 6.89 -6.93 -2.85
CA GLY A 118 6.53 -7.04 -1.46
C GLY A 118 5.94 -8.41 -1.08
N GLY A 119 5.20 -8.44 0.00
CA GLY A 119 4.56 -9.65 0.50
C GLY A 119 3.64 -9.35 1.67
N GLY A 120 2.86 -10.32 2.10
CA GLY A 120 1.96 -10.09 3.22
C GLY A 120 0.83 -11.13 3.32
N PRO A 121 -0.15 -10.87 4.20
CA PRO A 121 -1.22 -11.84 4.50
C PRO A 121 -2.07 -12.24 3.28
N GLN A 122 -2.09 -11.43 2.22
CA GLN A 122 -2.87 -11.69 1.00
C GLN A 122 -2.07 -12.41 -0.10
N GLU A 123 -0.82 -12.77 0.15
CA GLU A 123 0.07 -13.31 -0.89
C GLU A 123 -0.50 -14.56 -1.57
N GLU A 124 -0.99 -15.52 -0.79
CA GLU A 124 -1.57 -16.75 -1.34
C GLU A 124 -2.87 -16.50 -2.11
N LEU A 125 -3.70 -15.57 -1.65
CA LEU A 125 -4.90 -15.16 -2.38
C LEU A 125 -4.54 -14.50 -3.72
N ILE A 126 -3.52 -13.65 -3.73
CA ILE A 126 -3.02 -12.97 -4.94
C ILE A 126 -2.51 -14.00 -5.95
N LYS A 127 -1.69 -14.96 -5.52
CA LYS A 127 -1.19 -16.06 -6.37
C LYS A 127 -2.34 -16.88 -6.97
N SER A 128 -3.34 -17.23 -6.13
CA SER A 128 -4.51 -17.96 -6.59
C SER A 128 -5.29 -17.17 -7.66
N LYS A 129 -5.51 -15.87 -7.45
CA LYS A 129 -6.20 -15.01 -8.42
C LYS A 129 -5.41 -14.83 -9.73
N ILE A 130 -4.09 -14.73 -9.67
CA ILE A 130 -3.25 -14.69 -10.87
C ILE A 130 -3.46 -15.94 -11.71
N THR A 131 -3.52 -17.11 -11.07
CA THR A 131 -3.77 -18.38 -11.76
C THR A 131 -5.19 -18.46 -12.30
N GLU A 132 -6.19 -18.09 -11.50
CA GLU A 132 -7.62 -18.09 -11.88
C GLU A 132 -7.91 -17.20 -13.10
N LEU A 133 -7.23 -16.05 -13.19
CA LEU A 133 -7.42 -15.05 -14.24
C LEU A 133 -6.42 -15.21 -15.42
N GLU A 134 -5.61 -16.29 -15.41
CA GLU A 134 -4.62 -16.58 -16.45
C GLU A 134 -3.61 -15.44 -16.69
N LEU A 135 -3.15 -14.80 -15.59
CA LEU A 135 -2.28 -13.62 -15.62
C LEU A 135 -0.79 -13.93 -15.37
N GLN A 136 -0.35 -15.19 -15.43
CA GLN A 136 1.01 -15.60 -15.09
C GLN A 136 2.09 -14.92 -15.94
N ASP A 137 1.78 -14.62 -17.21
CA ASP A 137 2.70 -13.96 -18.13
C ASP A 137 2.60 -12.42 -18.07
N VAL A 138 1.69 -11.89 -17.26
CA VAL A 138 1.39 -10.46 -17.15
C VAL A 138 1.80 -9.89 -15.80
N VAL A 139 1.68 -10.68 -14.72
CA VAL A 139 1.93 -10.26 -13.35
C VAL A 139 3.23 -10.86 -12.83
N ILE A 140 4.16 -10.00 -12.47
CA ILE A 140 5.45 -10.36 -11.90
C ILE A 140 5.41 -10.11 -10.40
N MET A 141 5.61 -11.16 -9.60
CA MET A 141 5.74 -11.07 -8.15
C MET A 141 7.19 -11.31 -7.74
N THR A 142 7.83 -10.32 -7.11
CA THR A 142 9.23 -10.44 -6.67
C THR A 142 9.37 -11.01 -5.26
N GLY A 143 8.29 -11.01 -4.47
CA GLY A 143 8.39 -11.21 -3.05
C GLY A 143 8.97 -9.98 -2.33
N ARG A 144 9.35 -10.15 -1.06
CA ARG A 144 9.95 -9.08 -0.25
C ARG A 144 11.39 -8.84 -0.69
N VAL A 145 11.70 -7.59 -0.91
CA VAL A 145 13.05 -7.11 -1.25
C VAL A 145 13.65 -6.33 -0.07
N SER A 146 14.97 -6.21 -0.03
CA SER A 146 15.64 -5.40 0.98
C SER A 146 15.38 -3.91 0.76
N HIS A 147 15.50 -3.10 1.82
CA HIS A 147 15.33 -1.65 1.70
C HIS A 147 16.36 -1.01 0.75
N SER A 148 17.56 -1.56 0.68
CA SER A 148 18.62 -1.09 -0.24
C SER A 148 18.34 -1.39 -1.71
N GLU A 149 17.54 -2.42 -2.01
CA GLU A 149 17.19 -2.82 -3.37
C GLU A 149 15.90 -2.18 -3.89
N VAL A 150 15.06 -1.67 -2.98
CA VAL A 150 13.72 -1.19 -3.35
C VAL A 150 13.75 -0.07 -4.39
N GLN A 151 14.76 0.81 -4.36
CA GLN A 151 14.93 1.90 -5.33
C GLN A 151 15.03 1.37 -6.77
N SER A 152 15.78 0.27 -6.97
CA SER A 152 15.92 -0.34 -8.30
C SER A 152 14.57 -0.81 -8.87
N TYR A 153 13.66 -1.27 -8.00
CA TYR A 153 12.30 -1.64 -8.41
C TYR A 153 11.41 -0.42 -8.67
N TYR A 154 11.56 0.67 -7.89
CA TYR A 154 10.87 1.93 -8.18
C TYR A 154 11.17 2.41 -9.59
N ASN A 155 12.43 2.33 -10.01
CA ASN A 155 12.89 2.77 -11.31
C ASN A 155 12.36 1.91 -12.48
N GLN A 156 11.85 0.69 -12.22
CA GLN A 156 11.23 -0.16 -13.25
C GLN A 156 9.78 0.20 -13.55
N VAL A 157 9.13 1.00 -12.69
CA VAL A 157 7.70 1.28 -12.76
C VAL A 157 7.42 2.56 -13.53
N ASP A 158 6.56 2.48 -14.53
CA ASP A 158 6.12 3.64 -15.32
C ASP A 158 4.93 4.34 -14.64
N LEU A 159 4.04 3.57 -13.97
CA LEU A 159 2.87 4.10 -13.25
C LEU A 159 2.58 3.29 -11.98
N PHE A 160 2.59 3.94 -10.83
CA PHE A 160 2.19 3.33 -9.56
C PHE A 160 0.67 3.27 -9.41
N ILE A 161 0.17 2.13 -8.96
CA ILE A 161 -1.27 1.90 -8.72
C ILE A 161 -1.49 1.42 -7.29
N TYR A 162 -2.27 2.20 -6.54
CA TYR A 162 -2.68 1.89 -5.16
C TYR A 162 -4.21 1.85 -5.08
N PRO A 163 -4.85 0.70 -5.42
CA PRO A 163 -6.31 0.58 -5.54
C PRO A 163 -7.00 0.40 -4.18
N ARG A 164 -6.59 1.13 -3.18
CA ARG A 164 -7.06 1.00 -1.80
C ARG A 164 -8.57 0.93 -1.69
N LEU A 165 -9.05 -0.03 -0.91
CA LEU A 165 -10.47 -0.13 -0.58
C LEU A 165 -10.84 0.95 0.43
N SER A 166 -11.99 1.62 0.20
CA SER A 166 -12.52 2.59 1.16
C SER A 166 -12.86 1.88 2.46
N MET A 167 -12.20 2.28 3.51
CA MET A 167 -12.44 1.89 4.89
C MET A 167 -11.91 2.98 5.81
N ARG A 168 -12.38 3.01 7.05
CA ARG A 168 -11.99 4.08 7.98
C ARG A 168 -10.47 4.31 8.06
N LEU A 169 -9.65 3.25 8.01
CA LEU A 169 -8.19 3.38 8.05
C LEU A 169 -7.65 4.10 6.81
N THR A 170 -8.12 3.70 5.61
CA THR A 170 -7.63 4.24 4.35
C THR A 170 -8.23 5.61 4.01
N ASP A 171 -9.39 5.95 4.61
CA ASP A 171 -10.07 7.22 4.38
C ASP A 171 -9.51 8.35 5.28
N LEU A 172 -8.77 8.01 6.34
CA LEU A 172 -8.17 8.97 7.29
C LEU A 172 -6.71 9.32 6.96
N VAL A 173 -6.02 8.51 6.12
CA VAL A 173 -4.58 8.63 5.86
C VAL A 173 -4.29 8.95 4.41
#